data_3eb61a4acb9b40e81c74d47c0bc624c8
#
_entry.id   3eb61a4acb9b40e81c74d47c0bc624c8
#
_cell.length_a   1.000
_cell.length_b   1.000
_cell.length_c   1.000
_cell.angle_alpha   90.00
_cell.angle_beta   90.00
_cell.angle_gamma   90.00
#
_symmetry.space_group_name_H-M   'P 1'
#
loop_
_entity.id
_entity.type
_entity.pdbx_description
1 polymer ?
#
loop_
_entity_poly.entity_id
_entity_poly.type
_entity_poly.pdbx_seq_one_letter_code
_entity_poly.pdbx_strand_id
1 'polypeptide(L)'
;MSPDDYTPHSGDRRYRVEHYDLRIDYRLGSNRLDGVALVHGRVLEPTKSISLDLVGLRATKVQAPRGGAGKGGRIGFTQTDRKLKVALGRELAPGDPFELAVSYGGAPRPRRTRWGTLGWEELEDGAIVASQPIGAPSWFPCNDHPGDKATYRLTVTTDPGYAVAAAEPVSTATKGGRTTWVFERRTPTPTYLATVQIGKYVARGMDLAGVEGQVLHPAALTARVDADLAPLPQMMAVFAEAFGPYPLSSYRLVVTADDLEIPLEAQGMGVFGANHIDGRGSLERLIAHELAHQWFGNSVGVERWRDIWLNEGFACYAEWIWSERSGGHSAHAKALGHWAALAAEPQDLVLSDPGPELMFDDRVYKRGALLLHALRLTVGDETFFRILREWTSRFAAATATTADFRLLAAEIAGRRLEAFFDAWLDATALPRLPEPPAGIAAVEPAPVTEALNVNPRAGGAG
;
A
#
# COMPACT_ATOMS: atom_id res chain seq x y z
N MET A 1 -0.21 -12.41 15.06
CA MET A 1 0.74 -11.81 14.11
C MET A 1 2.08 -12.53 14.18
N SER A 2 2.63 -12.92 13.05
CA SER A 2 3.95 -13.54 12.98
C SER A 2 5.05 -12.47 13.08
N PRO A 3 6.25 -12.77 13.60
CA PRO A 3 7.37 -11.84 13.52
C PRO A 3 7.69 -11.52 12.06
N ASP A 4 8.05 -10.26 11.78
CA ASP A 4 8.55 -9.87 10.47
C ASP A 4 10.07 -9.71 10.54
N ASP A 5 10.80 -10.62 9.89
CA ASP A 5 12.26 -10.67 9.94
C ASP A 5 12.91 -9.55 9.11
N TYR A 6 12.17 -8.92 8.17
CA TYR A 6 12.66 -7.80 7.35
C TYR A 6 12.59 -6.48 8.11
N THR A 7 11.63 -6.37 9.06
CA THR A 7 11.42 -5.19 9.88
C THR A 7 11.39 -5.51 11.38
N PRO A 8 12.42 -6.20 11.94
CA PRO A 8 12.38 -6.80 13.28
C PRO A 8 12.21 -5.79 14.42
N HIS A 9 12.41 -4.50 14.14
CA HIS A 9 12.27 -3.42 15.13
C HIS A 9 10.96 -2.64 15.00
N SER A 10 10.12 -2.96 14.03
CA SER A 10 8.81 -2.33 13.80
C SER A 10 7.69 -3.20 14.37
N GLY A 11 6.63 -2.55 14.84
CA GLY A 11 5.48 -3.23 15.44
C GLY A 11 5.74 -3.87 16.81
N ASP A 12 4.69 -4.42 17.36
CA ASP A 12 4.68 -5.23 18.59
C ASP A 12 3.55 -6.26 18.46
N ARG A 13 3.88 -7.54 18.36
CA ARG A 13 2.94 -8.64 18.13
C ARG A 13 2.10 -9.04 19.34
N ARG A 14 2.42 -8.51 20.54
CA ARG A 14 1.71 -8.84 21.78
C ARG A 14 0.30 -8.26 21.84
N TYR A 15 -0.04 -7.37 20.92
CA TYR A 15 -1.37 -6.80 20.76
C TYR A 15 -1.65 -6.53 19.27
N ARG A 16 -2.90 -6.23 18.97
CA ARG A 16 -3.32 -5.64 17.68
C ARG A 16 -4.09 -4.35 17.93
N VAL A 17 -4.03 -3.45 16.97
CA VAL A 17 -4.85 -2.25 16.97
C VAL A 17 -6.12 -2.51 16.16
N GLU A 18 -7.26 -2.13 16.70
CA GLU A 18 -8.56 -2.27 16.05
C GLU A 18 -9.03 -0.94 15.41
N HIS A 19 -8.63 0.19 16.04
CA HIS A 19 -9.01 1.52 15.56
C HIS A 19 -8.02 2.60 15.96
N TYR A 20 -7.78 3.55 15.05
CA TYR A 20 -7.08 4.81 15.29
C TYR A 20 -8.05 6.00 15.07
N ASP A 21 -8.23 6.89 16.09
CA ASP A 21 -8.78 8.24 15.90
C ASP A 21 -7.60 9.23 15.96
N LEU A 22 -7.22 9.77 14.81
CA LEU A 22 -6.07 10.66 14.65
C LEU A 22 -6.58 12.10 14.45
N ARG A 23 -6.19 13.01 15.35
CA ARG A 23 -6.45 14.44 15.23
C ARG A 23 -5.14 15.15 15.03
N ILE A 24 -4.98 15.79 13.87
CA ILE A 24 -3.75 16.42 13.42
C ILE A 24 -4.02 17.88 13.13
N ASP A 25 -3.27 18.76 13.76
CA ASP A 25 -3.16 20.17 13.43
C ASP A 25 -1.79 20.38 12.76
N TYR A 26 -1.79 20.61 11.45
CA TYR A 26 -0.55 20.82 10.68
C TYR A 26 -0.48 22.24 10.14
N ARG A 27 0.68 22.86 10.30
CA ARG A 27 1.01 24.22 9.84
C ARG A 27 2.13 24.13 8.84
N LEU A 28 1.79 24.34 7.58
CA LEU A 28 2.73 24.20 6.46
C LEU A 28 3.92 25.16 6.60
N GLY A 29 3.66 26.46 6.83
CA GLY A 29 4.73 27.47 6.84
C GLY A 29 5.80 27.27 7.93
N SER A 30 5.57 26.40 8.92
CA SER A 30 6.53 26.11 9.99
C SER A 30 6.87 24.62 10.12
N ASN A 31 6.36 23.80 9.20
CA ASN A 31 6.41 22.33 9.27
C ASN A 31 6.12 21.82 10.69
N ARG A 32 5.02 22.26 11.28
CA ARG A 32 4.64 21.91 12.64
C ARG A 32 3.41 21.04 12.66
N LEU A 33 3.54 19.85 13.22
CA LEU A 33 2.45 18.93 13.52
C LEU A 33 2.24 18.87 15.04
N ASP A 34 1.01 19.12 15.46
CA ASP A 34 0.53 18.83 16.81
C ASP A 34 -0.62 17.81 16.67
N GLY A 35 -0.52 16.66 17.35
CA GLY A 35 -1.44 15.56 17.17
C GLY A 35 -1.94 14.93 18.46
N VAL A 36 -3.11 14.30 18.36
CA VAL A 36 -3.62 13.37 19.36
C VAL A 36 -4.05 12.09 18.66
N ALA A 37 -3.47 10.97 19.05
CA ALA A 37 -3.86 9.64 18.59
C ALA A 37 -4.61 8.92 19.71
N LEU A 38 -5.89 8.56 19.46
CA LEU A 38 -6.60 7.58 20.26
C LEU A 38 -6.37 6.22 19.62
N VAL A 39 -5.75 5.31 20.36
CA VAL A 39 -5.39 3.96 19.91
C VAL A 39 -6.22 2.96 20.68
N HIS A 40 -7.10 2.25 19.99
CA HIS A 40 -7.93 1.19 20.55
C HIS A 40 -7.41 -0.15 20.06
N GLY A 41 -7.19 -1.06 20.95
CA GLY A 41 -6.65 -2.37 20.58
C GLY A 41 -6.98 -3.47 21.57
N ARG A 42 -6.46 -4.64 21.26
CA ARG A 42 -6.68 -5.85 22.05
C ARG A 42 -5.36 -6.61 22.23
N VAL A 43 -5.12 -7.03 23.46
CA VAL A 43 -3.93 -7.81 23.81
C VAL A 43 -4.04 -9.24 23.25
N LEU A 44 -2.95 -9.73 22.69
CA LEU A 44 -2.81 -11.11 22.17
C LEU A 44 -1.94 -11.98 23.07
N GLU A 45 -0.96 -11.40 23.77
CA GLU A 45 -0.08 -12.07 24.72
C GLU A 45 -0.04 -11.28 26.05
N PRO A 46 0.09 -11.91 27.22
CA PRO A 46 0.11 -11.21 28.51
C PRO A 46 1.15 -10.09 28.51
N THR A 47 0.74 -8.86 28.88
CA THR A 47 1.66 -7.72 28.86
C THR A 47 1.33 -6.67 29.92
N LYS A 48 2.40 -6.01 30.44
CA LYS A 48 2.31 -4.84 31.33
C LYS A 48 2.57 -3.52 30.62
N SER A 49 2.82 -3.56 29.30
CA SER A 49 3.13 -2.36 28.53
C SER A 49 2.71 -2.50 27.06
N ILE A 50 2.32 -1.39 26.45
CA ILE A 50 2.12 -1.25 25.01
C ILE A 50 3.31 -0.46 24.44
N SER A 51 3.88 -0.97 23.34
CA SER A 51 5.03 -0.35 22.68
C SER A 51 4.64 0.10 21.27
N LEU A 52 4.35 1.38 21.08
CA LEU A 52 4.04 1.98 19.78
C LEU A 52 5.31 2.44 19.08
N ASP A 53 5.31 2.44 17.76
CA ASP A 53 6.33 3.08 16.94
C ASP A 53 6.04 4.58 16.82
N LEU A 54 7.05 5.42 17.02
CA LEU A 54 6.98 6.87 16.83
C LEU A 54 8.39 7.40 16.57
N VAL A 55 8.60 8.04 15.42
CA VAL A 55 9.92 8.48 14.95
C VAL A 55 9.90 9.97 14.62
N GLY A 56 10.89 10.69 15.11
CA GLY A 56 11.07 12.14 14.83
C GLY A 56 10.12 13.05 15.60
N LEU A 57 8.95 12.57 15.99
CA LEU A 57 7.99 13.31 16.82
C LEU A 57 8.10 12.90 18.29
N ARG A 58 7.62 13.76 19.19
CA ARG A 58 7.72 13.54 20.64
C ARG A 58 6.33 13.43 21.26
N ALA A 59 6.12 12.37 22.03
CA ALA A 59 4.95 12.26 22.90
C ALA A 59 5.10 13.20 24.09
N THR A 60 4.08 14.00 24.34
CA THR A 60 4.06 14.97 25.45
C THR A 60 3.20 14.47 26.60
N LYS A 61 2.21 13.63 26.32
CA LYS A 61 1.25 13.12 27.29
C LYS A 61 0.66 11.79 26.81
N VAL A 62 0.51 10.85 27.74
CA VAL A 62 -0.27 9.62 27.52
C VAL A 62 -1.33 9.50 28.62
N GLN A 63 -2.55 9.15 28.22
CA GLN A 63 -3.70 9.02 29.13
C GLN A 63 -4.52 7.76 28.77
N ALA A 64 -5.15 7.16 29.79
CA ALA A 64 -6.30 6.30 29.57
C ALA A 64 -7.53 7.20 29.43
N PRO A 65 -8.35 7.10 28.37
CA PRO A 65 -9.59 7.85 28.23
C PRO A 65 -10.57 7.55 29.36
N ARG A 66 -11.48 8.51 29.63
CA ARG A 66 -12.56 8.33 30.62
C ARG A 66 -13.63 7.42 30.01
N GLY A 67 -13.86 6.25 30.60
CA GLY A 67 -14.93 5.33 30.16
C GLY A 67 -14.55 3.85 30.09
N GLY A 68 -13.25 3.53 30.05
CA GLY A 68 -12.76 2.16 30.24
C GLY A 68 -12.71 1.77 31.72
N ALA A 69 -12.32 0.53 32.05
CA ALA A 69 -12.25 -0.02 33.41
C ALA A 69 -11.28 0.70 34.38
N GLY A 70 -10.80 1.92 34.06
CA GLY A 70 -9.92 2.76 34.85
C GLY A 70 -10.42 4.19 34.98
N LYS A 71 -10.16 4.82 36.17
CA LYS A 71 -10.32 6.26 36.34
C LYS A 71 -9.38 6.97 35.38
N GLY A 72 -9.89 7.64 34.34
CA GLY A 72 -9.11 8.36 33.34
C GLY A 72 -7.97 9.16 34.01
N GLY A 73 -6.72 8.87 33.66
CA GLY A 73 -5.55 9.45 34.31
C GLY A 73 -4.30 9.42 33.41
N ARG A 74 -3.30 10.21 33.82
CA ARG A 74 -2.00 10.23 33.15
C ARG A 74 -1.29 8.87 33.34
N ILE A 75 -0.77 8.33 32.27
CA ILE A 75 -0.04 7.06 32.25
C ILE A 75 1.45 7.36 32.05
N GLY A 76 2.32 6.66 32.78
CA GLY A 76 3.77 6.73 32.63
C GLY A 76 4.22 6.13 31.30
N PHE A 77 5.15 6.78 30.64
CA PHE A 77 5.75 6.30 29.41
C PHE A 77 7.23 6.67 29.33
N THR A 78 7.95 5.93 28.49
CA THR A 78 9.31 6.25 28.04
C THR A 78 9.34 6.30 26.54
N GLN A 79 10.16 7.16 25.97
CA GLN A 79 10.32 7.27 24.52
C GLN A 79 11.79 7.20 24.14
N THR A 80 12.10 6.33 23.19
CA THR A 80 13.38 6.29 22.45
C THR A 80 13.22 7.00 21.11
N ASP A 81 14.23 6.93 20.26
CA ASP A 81 14.15 7.49 18.91
C ASP A 81 13.18 6.74 17.98
N ARG A 82 12.75 5.51 18.36
CA ARG A 82 11.88 4.66 17.54
C ARG A 82 10.62 4.19 18.25
N LYS A 83 10.63 4.07 19.57
CA LYS A 83 9.55 3.44 20.34
C LYS A 83 9.05 4.32 21.46
N LEU A 84 7.74 4.35 21.59
CA LEU A 84 7.00 4.91 22.72
C LEU A 84 6.45 3.75 23.57
N LYS A 85 7.08 3.46 24.70
CA LYS A 85 6.63 2.40 25.61
C LYS A 85 5.76 2.98 26.72
N VAL A 86 4.51 2.52 26.80
CA VAL A 86 3.49 2.96 27.75
C VAL A 86 3.28 1.90 28.81
N ALA A 87 3.43 2.25 30.09
CA ALA A 87 3.23 1.34 31.22
C ALA A 87 1.75 1.27 31.60
N LEU A 88 1.14 0.08 31.57
CA LEU A 88 -0.31 -0.08 31.81
C LEU A 88 -0.73 -0.04 33.28
N GLY A 89 0.24 -0.10 34.21
CA GLY A 89 -0.03 -0.14 35.67
C GLY A 89 -0.52 -1.51 36.20
N ARG A 90 -1.02 -2.38 35.32
CA ARG A 90 -1.38 -3.77 35.58
C ARG A 90 -1.04 -4.65 34.38
N GLU A 91 -1.03 -5.93 34.58
CA GLU A 91 -0.96 -6.89 33.48
C GLU A 91 -2.32 -7.02 32.80
N LEU A 92 -2.33 -6.98 31.47
CA LEU A 92 -3.48 -7.33 30.64
C LEU A 92 -3.30 -8.76 30.11
N ALA A 93 -4.39 -9.52 30.12
CA ALA A 93 -4.44 -10.87 29.58
C ALA A 93 -4.81 -10.88 28.10
N PRO A 94 -4.55 -11.97 27.36
CA PRO A 94 -5.03 -12.14 25.99
C PRO A 94 -6.54 -11.92 25.92
N GLY A 95 -6.97 -11.10 24.94
CA GLY A 95 -8.37 -10.70 24.77
C GLY A 95 -8.75 -9.41 25.50
N ASP A 96 -7.98 -8.93 26.48
CA ASP A 96 -8.27 -7.67 27.16
C ASP A 96 -8.16 -6.49 26.20
N PRO A 97 -9.14 -5.56 26.18
CA PRO A 97 -9.06 -4.33 25.43
C PRO A 97 -8.14 -3.32 26.13
N PHE A 98 -7.51 -2.47 25.33
CA PHE A 98 -6.84 -1.27 25.82
C PHE A 98 -7.22 -0.06 24.98
N GLU A 99 -7.13 1.12 25.59
CA GLU A 99 -7.35 2.41 24.96
C GLU A 99 -6.32 3.41 25.48
N LEU A 100 -5.60 4.06 24.55
CA LEU A 100 -4.57 5.04 24.87
C LEU A 100 -4.81 6.33 24.10
N ALA A 101 -4.79 7.47 24.79
CA ALA A 101 -4.73 8.80 24.17
C ALA A 101 -3.29 9.32 24.25
N VAL A 102 -2.64 9.44 23.11
CA VAL A 102 -1.27 9.95 23.00
C VAL A 102 -1.30 11.34 22.40
N SER A 103 -0.92 12.38 23.17
CA SER A 103 -0.62 13.71 22.62
C SER A 103 0.84 13.75 22.19
N TYR A 104 1.09 14.20 20.98
CA TYR A 104 2.42 14.21 20.38
C TYR A 104 2.59 15.38 19.41
N GLY A 105 3.82 15.70 19.02
CA GLY A 105 4.06 16.75 18.05
C GLY A 105 5.55 16.97 17.76
N GLY A 106 5.80 17.91 16.86
CA GLY A 106 7.12 18.26 16.39
C GLY A 106 7.11 18.73 14.94
N ALA A 107 8.28 18.76 14.32
CA ALA A 107 8.42 18.93 12.88
C ALA A 107 8.51 17.53 12.25
N PRO A 108 7.43 17.07 11.58
CA PRO A 108 7.46 15.76 10.95
C PRO A 108 8.48 15.79 9.80
N ARG A 109 9.14 14.68 9.60
CA ARG A 109 10.12 14.53 8.52
C ARG A 109 10.22 13.07 8.10
N PRO A 110 10.55 12.81 6.86
CA PRO A 110 10.68 11.46 6.39
C PRO A 110 11.88 10.78 7.05
N ARG A 111 11.81 9.48 7.10
CA ARG A 111 12.77 8.59 7.71
C ARG A 111 13.67 8.00 6.64
N ARG A 112 14.99 8.14 6.77
CA ARG A 112 15.96 7.46 5.90
C ARG A 112 16.04 5.99 6.28
N THR A 113 15.88 5.11 5.30
CA THR A 113 15.94 3.66 5.45
C THR A 113 16.73 3.04 4.31
N ARG A 114 16.95 1.72 4.34
CA ARG A 114 17.53 0.98 3.21
C ARG A 114 16.64 1.00 1.96
N TRP A 115 15.35 1.25 2.12
CA TRP A 115 14.38 1.33 1.03
C TRP A 115 14.10 2.77 0.58
N GLY A 116 14.95 3.72 0.92
CA GLY A 116 14.80 5.12 0.59
C GLY A 116 14.26 5.96 1.75
N THR A 117 13.71 7.11 1.40
CA THR A 117 13.17 8.09 2.33
C THR A 117 11.66 7.92 2.44
N LEU A 118 11.12 7.65 3.62
CA LEU A 118 9.76 7.17 3.84
C LEU A 118 9.03 7.97 4.91
N GLY A 119 7.73 8.17 4.74
CA GLY A 119 6.84 8.77 5.73
C GLY A 119 6.34 10.15 5.33
N TRP A 120 6.25 11.05 6.30
CA TRP A 120 5.81 12.42 6.05
C TRP A 120 6.89 13.22 5.35
N GLU A 121 6.56 13.80 4.21
CA GLU A 121 7.45 14.61 3.38
C GLU A 121 6.82 15.96 3.08
N GLU A 122 7.61 17.04 3.24
CA GLU A 122 7.24 18.38 2.78
C GLU A 122 7.47 18.47 1.27
N LEU A 123 6.50 18.99 0.55
CA LEU A 123 6.59 19.40 -0.83
C LEU A 123 6.89 20.91 -0.92
N GLU A 124 7.18 21.43 -2.10
CA GLU A 124 7.35 22.87 -2.29
C GLU A 124 6.14 23.66 -1.78
N ASP A 125 4.93 23.15 -2.00
CA ASP A 125 3.67 23.77 -1.57
C ASP A 125 2.64 22.72 -1.14
N GLY A 126 2.98 21.97 -0.09
CA GLY A 126 2.14 20.91 0.44
C GLY A 126 2.87 19.92 1.32
N ALA A 127 2.26 18.76 1.50
CA ALA A 127 2.88 17.61 2.16
C ALA A 127 2.26 16.31 1.66
N ILE A 128 3.06 15.25 1.63
CA ILE A 128 2.63 13.89 1.31
C ILE A 128 3.03 12.92 2.42
N VAL A 129 2.35 11.77 2.45
CA VAL A 129 2.75 10.63 3.26
C VAL A 129 2.96 9.43 2.36
N ALA A 130 4.21 8.94 2.32
CA ALA A 130 4.66 7.74 1.61
C ALA A 130 5.26 6.76 2.60
N SER A 131 4.49 5.79 3.10
CA SER A 131 4.87 5.05 4.31
C SER A 131 5.35 3.62 4.08
N GLN A 132 5.26 3.05 2.89
CA GLN A 132 5.73 1.68 2.64
C GLN A 132 7.27 1.58 2.71
N PRO A 133 7.84 0.63 3.46
CA PRO A 133 7.18 -0.34 4.32
C PRO A 133 7.06 0.08 5.80
N ILE A 134 7.78 1.10 6.30
CA ILE A 134 7.90 1.44 7.74
C ILE A 134 7.91 2.95 8.02
N GLY A 135 7.24 3.74 7.18
CA GLY A 135 7.22 5.21 7.28
C GLY A 135 6.13 5.79 8.17
N ALA A 136 5.07 5.04 8.49
CA ALA A 136 3.93 5.52 9.27
C ALA A 136 4.32 6.13 10.64
N PRO A 137 5.32 5.64 11.37
CA PRO A 137 5.73 6.23 12.64
C PRO A 137 6.25 7.67 12.55
N SER A 138 6.53 8.18 11.35
CA SER A 138 6.99 9.56 11.16
C SER A 138 5.91 10.61 11.36
N TRP A 139 4.61 10.20 11.41
CA TRP A 139 3.51 11.13 11.51
C TRP A 139 2.45 10.78 12.57
N PHE A 140 2.40 9.54 13.06
CA PHE A 140 1.56 9.18 14.21
C PHE A 140 2.12 7.97 14.98
N PRO A 141 1.83 7.85 16.29
CA PRO A 141 2.20 6.67 17.07
C PRO A 141 1.34 5.47 16.66
N CYS A 142 1.97 4.38 16.22
CA CYS A 142 1.28 3.23 15.66
C CYS A 142 1.92 1.88 16.02
N ASN A 143 1.22 0.81 15.71
CA ASN A 143 1.78 -0.53 15.63
C ASN A 143 2.17 -0.81 14.18
N ASP A 144 3.43 -0.52 13.81
CA ASP A 144 3.88 -0.51 12.42
C ASP A 144 4.28 -1.92 11.94
N HIS A 145 3.26 -2.73 11.66
CA HIS A 145 3.40 -4.10 11.18
C HIS A 145 2.43 -4.34 10.01
N PRO A 146 2.88 -4.95 8.88
CA PRO A 146 2.03 -5.12 7.69
C PRO A 146 0.79 -5.97 7.96
N GLY A 147 0.88 -6.92 8.89
CA GLY A 147 -0.23 -7.78 9.31
C GLY A 147 -1.21 -7.14 10.31
N ASP A 148 -0.96 -5.92 10.81
CA ASP A 148 -1.84 -5.24 11.75
C ASP A 148 -2.72 -4.21 11.04
N LYS A 149 -3.91 -4.64 10.61
CA LYS A 149 -4.90 -3.81 9.93
C LYS A 149 -5.93 -3.25 10.92
N ALA A 150 -6.14 -1.95 10.87
CA ALA A 150 -7.09 -1.22 11.72
C ALA A 150 -8.03 -0.33 10.91
N THR A 151 -9.11 0.11 11.50
CA THR A 151 -9.96 1.18 10.97
C THR A 151 -9.44 2.55 11.41
N TYR A 152 -9.78 3.62 10.68
CA TYR A 152 -9.27 4.96 10.97
C TYR A 152 -10.40 6.01 10.95
N ARG A 153 -10.30 6.96 11.88
CA ARG A 153 -10.88 8.27 11.79
C ARG A 153 -9.75 9.29 11.76
N LEU A 154 -9.71 10.14 10.73
CA LEU A 154 -8.70 11.18 10.59
C LEU A 154 -9.37 12.54 10.63
N THR A 155 -8.92 13.42 11.52
CA THR A 155 -9.31 14.81 11.58
C THR A 155 -8.08 15.65 11.35
N VAL A 156 -7.98 16.28 10.18
CA VAL A 156 -6.81 17.08 9.77
C VAL A 156 -7.21 18.54 9.67
N THR A 157 -6.54 19.40 10.44
CA THR A 157 -6.68 20.85 10.36
C THR A 157 -5.44 21.44 9.72
N THR A 158 -5.61 22.26 8.68
CA THR A 158 -4.50 22.88 7.97
C THR A 158 -4.76 24.34 7.62
N ASP A 159 -3.76 24.99 7.05
CA ASP A 159 -3.80 26.41 6.66
C ASP A 159 -4.80 26.64 5.53
N PRO A 160 -5.31 27.89 5.35
CA PRO A 160 -6.29 28.20 4.32
C PRO A 160 -5.72 28.00 2.92
N GLY A 161 -6.61 27.64 1.98
CA GLY A 161 -6.25 27.45 0.57
C GLY A 161 -5.68 26.07 0.21
N TYR A 162 -5.48 25.19 1.21
CA TYR A 162 -5.07 23.82 0.99
C TYR A 162 -6.25 22.85 1.08
N ALA A 163 -6.26 21.87 0.20
CA ALA A 163 -7.14 20.71 0.28
C ALA A 163 -6.39 19.54 0.93
N VAL A 164 -7.14 18.65 1.56
CA VAL A 164 -6.62 17.42 2.17
C VAL A 164 -7.31 16.23 1.54
N ALA A 165 -6.54 15.19 1.22
CA ALA A 165 -7.04 13.87 0.86
C ALA A 165 -6.40 12.81 1.77
N ALA A 166 -7.22 11.92 2.35
CA ALA A 166 -6.73 10.88 3.27
C ALA A 166 -7.52 9.57 3.15
N ALA A 167 -8.80 9.60 3.38
CA ALA A 167 -9.72 8.46 3.33
C ALA A 167 -11.07 8.93 2.79
N GLU A 168 -12.17 8.22 3.07
CA GLU A 168 -13.51 8.67 2.67
C GLU A 168 -13.89 9.95 3.45
N PRO A 169 -14.28 11.05 2.75
CA PRO A 169 -14.62 12.30 3.42
C PRO A 169 -15.94 12.19 4.17
N VAL A 170 -15.96 12.74 5.38
CA VAL A 170 -17.15 12.81 6.23
C VAL A 170 -17.66 14.24 6.31
N SER A 171 -16.77 15.20 6.57
CA SER A 171 -17.14 16.62 6.70
C SER A 171 -15.93 17.53 6.51
N THR A 172 -16.23 18.79 6.18
CA THR A 172 -15.25 19.87 6.11
C THR A 172 -15.83 21.10 6.77
N ALA A 173 -15.05 21.80 7.59
CA ALA A 173 -15.46 23.02 8.27
C ALA A 173 -14.31 24.01 8.36
N THR A 174 -14.58 25.29 8.08
CA THR A 174 -13.60 26.38 8.20
C THR A 174 -13.93 27.25 9.39
N LYS A 175 -12.97 27.48 10.27
CA LYS A 175 -13.08 28.35 11.43
C LYS A 175 -11.77 29.09 11.67
N GLY A 176 -11.86 30.40 11.89
CA GLY A 176 -10.67 31.23 12.19
C GLY A 176 -9.61 31.21 11.08
N GLY A 177 -10.03 31.10 9.81
CA GLY A 177 -9.14 31.03 8.66
C GLY A 177 -8.47 29.68 8.42
N ARG A 178 -8.74 28.67 9.26
CA ARG A 178 -8.21 27.30 9.09
C ARG A 178 -9.31 26.32 8.74
N THR A 179 -9.01 25.31 7.95
CA THR A 179 -9.96 24.30 7.51
C THR A 179 -9.67 22.97 8.18
N THR A 180 -10.71 22.35 8.73
CA THR A 180 -10.68 21.02 9.32
C THR A 180 -11.43 20.05 8.43
N TRP A 181 -10.76 18.99 8.06
CA TRP A 181 -11.26 17.89 7.25
C TRP A 181 -11.41 16.67 8.12
N VAL A 182 -12.54 15.94 7.99
CA VAL A 182 -12.78 14.68 8.70
C VAL A 182 -12.98 13.58 7.69
N PHE A 183 -12.25 12.49 7.89
CA PHE A 183 -12.29 11.28 7.05
C PHE A 183 -12.53 10.05 7.91
N GLU A 184 -13.10 9.02 7.31
CA GLU A 184 -13.22 7.68 7.91
C GLU A 184 -12.73 6.61 6.94
N ARG A 185 -11.98 5.63 7.46
CA ARG A 185 -11.63 4.40 6.79
C ARG A 185 -12.21 3.24 7.59
N ARG A 186 -13.30 2.67 7.09
CA ARG A 186 -14.00 1.54 7.76
C ARG A 186 -13.41 0.19 7.39
N THR A 187 -12.80 0.09 6.23
CA THR A 187 -12.08 -1.12 5.81
C THR A 187 -10.75 -1.20 6.55
N PRO A 188 -10.45 -2.31 7.23
CA PRO A 188 -9.18 -2.50 7.92
C PRO A 188 -7.98 -2.26 6.99
N THR A 189 -7.07 -1.40 7.42
CA THR A 189 -5.95 -0.88 6.64
C THR A 189 -4.68 -0.96 7.47
N PRO A 190 -3.56 -1.49 6.96
CA PRO A 190 -2.29 -1.47 7.66
C PRO A 190 -1.72 -0.05 7.68
N THR A 191 -0.85 0.21 8.65
CA THR A 191 -0.32 1.56 8.89
C THR A 191 0.41 2.15 7.69
N TYR A 192 1.12 1.34 6.92
CA TYR A 192 1.89 1.80 5.76
C TYR A 192 1.01 2.27 4.58
N LEU A 193 -0.26 1.89 4.53
CA LEU A 193 -1.24 2.34 3.51
C LEU A 193 -2.13 3.50 4.00
N ALA A 194 -2.05 3.86 5.29
CA ALA A 194 -2.69 5.06 5.80
C ALA A 194 -1.89 6.29 5.33
N THR A 195 -2.60 7.28 4.79
CA THR A 195 -1.96 8.44 4.15
C THR A 195 -2.69 9.74 4.40
N VAL A 196 -1.98 10.85 4.21
CA VAL A 196 -2.50 12.22 4.18
C VAL A 196 -1.78 12.98 3.08
N GLN A 197 -2.54 13.53 2.14
CA GLN A 197 -2.04 14.37 1.06
C GLN A 197 -2.56 15.80 1.26
N ILE A 198 -1.69 16.78 1.28
CA ILE A 198 -2.03 18.19 1.47
C ILE A 198 -1.46 19.00 0.31
N GLY A 199 -2.29 19.77 -0.38
CA GLY A 199 -1.84 20.60 -1.50
C GLY A 199 -2.89 21.59 -1.98
N LYS A 200 -2.51 22.45 -2.90
CA LYS A 200 -3.43 23.37 -3.59
C LYS A 200 -4.13 22.66 -4.73
N TYR A 201 -5.08 21.83 -4.41
CA TYR A 201 -5.78 20.99 -5.37
C TYR A 201 -7.14 21.56 -5.76
N VAL A 202 -7.48 21.42 -7.05
CA VAL A 202 -8.87 21.37 -7.52
C VAL A 202 -9.33 19.93 -7.45
N ALA A 203 -10.60 19.72 -7.10
CA ALA A 203 -11.17 18.38 -6.97
C ALA A 203 -12.26 18.18 -8.03
N ARG A 204 -12.28 17.02 -8.68
CA ARG A 204 -13.29 16.66 -9.67
C ARG A 204 -13.77 15.23 -9.43
N GLY A 205 -15.09 15.05 -9.47
CA GLY A 205 -15.68 13.70 -9.44
C GLY A 205 -15.50 12.98 -10.78
N MET A 206 -15.41 11.67 -10.75
CA MET A 206 -15.33 10.77 -11.89
C MET A 206 -16.13 9.50 -11.57
N ASP A 207 -16.95 9.04 -12.50
CA ASP A 207 -17.56 7.70 -12.40
C ASP A 207 -16.56 6.67 -12.93
N LEU A 208 -16.20 5.72 -12.08
CA LEU A 208 -15.27 4.64 -12.39
C LEU A 208 -16.05 3.32 -12.56
N ALA A 209 -16.84 3.25 -13.61
CA ALA A 209 -17.70 2.07 -13.90
C ALA A 209 -18.60 1.69 -12.71
N GLY A 210 -19.24 2.68 -12.09
CA GLY A 210 -20.13 2.52 -10.95
C GLY A 210 -19.45 2.65 -9.58
N VAL A 211 -18.13 2.81 -9.53
CA VAL A 211 -17.38 3.16 -8.32
C VAL A 211 -17.21 4.68 -8.26
N GLU A 212 -17.50 5.29 -7.11
CA GLU A 212 -17.26 6.72 -6.90
C GLU A 212 -15.77 7.04 -7.01
N GLY A 213 -15.41 7.89 -7.97
CA GLY A 213 -14.06 8.36 -8.19
C GLY A 213 -13.91 9.86 -7.91
N GLN A 214 -12.73 10.25 -7.45
CA GLN A 214 -12.36 11.65 -7.30
C GLN A 214 -10.90 11.86 -7.68
N VAL A 215 -10.64 12.91 -8.46
CA VAL A 215 -9.29 13.34 -8.85
C VAL A 215 -9.00 14.69 -8.21
N LEU A 216 -7.86 14.78 -7.50
CA LEU A 216 -7.34 16.00 -6.90
C LEU A 216 -6.00 16.33 -7.56
N HIS A 217 -5.86 17.56 -8.09
CA HIS A 217 -4.65 17.95 -8.81
C HIS A 217 -4.47 19.48 -8.78
N PRO A 218 -3.26 20.02 -9.02
CA PRO A 218 -3.06 21.44 -9.28
C PRO A 218 -3.82 21.88 -10.52
N ALA A 219 -4.46 23.05 -10.48
CA ALA A 219 -5.25 23.57 -11.59
C ALA A 219 -4.46 23.66 -12.91
N ALA A 220 -3.15 23.92 -12.83
CA ALA A 220 -2.28 23.99 -14.01
C ALA A 220 -2.12 22.64 -14.76
N LEU A 221 -2.38 21.52 -14.09
CA LEU A 221 -2.24 20.18 -14.68
C LEU A 221 -3.55 19.62 -15.25
N THR A 222 -4.68 20.36 -15.18
CA THR A 222 -6.01 19.87 -15.54
C THR A 222 -6.03 19.15 -16.90
N ALA A 223 -5.50 19.76 -17.95
CA ALA A 223 -5.55 19.18 -19.29
C ALA A 223 -4.74 17.88 -19.42
N ARG A 224 -3.59 17.77 -18.74
CA ARG A 224 -2.77 16.55 -18.74
C ARG A 224 -3.47 15.44 -17.95
N VAL A 225 -3.99 15.78 -16.78
CA VAL A 225 -4.76 14.85 -15.92
C VAL A 225 -5.98 14.32 -16.64
N ASP A 226 -6.71 15.16 -17.36
CA ASP A 226 -7.88 14.76 -18.14
C ASP A 226 -7.52 13.77 -19.26
N ALA A 227 -6.38 13.99 -19.92
CA ALA A 227 -5.93 13.11 -20.98
C ALA A 227 -5.44 11.75 -20.43
N ASP A 228 -4.56 11.77 -19.44
CA ASP A 228 -3.92 10.55 -18.94
C ASP A 228 -4.85 9.66 -18.10
N LEU A 229 -5.84 10.26 -17.42
CA LEU A 229 -6.83 9.52 -16.64
C LEU A 229 -8.10 9.13 -17.42
N ALA A 230 -8.20 9.51 -18.70
CA ALA A 230 -9.34 9.12 -19.53
C ALA A 230 -9.60 7.60 -19.56
N PRO A 231 -8.58 6.70 -19.59
CA PRO A 231 -8.80 5.26 -19.59
C PRO A 231 -9.21 4.66 -18.24
N LEU A 232 -9.10 5.41 -17.15
CA LEU A 232 -9.29 4.86 -15.78
C LEU A 232 -10.65 4.18 -15.54
N PRO A 233 -11.80 4.69 -16.03
CA PRO A 233 -13.07 3.96 -15.90
C PRO A 233 -13.05 2.60 -16.59
N GLN A 234 -12.37 2.48 -17.74
CA GLN A 234 -12.22 1.21 -18.43
C GLN A 234 -11.25 0.27 -17.69
N MET A 235 -10.15 0.80 -17.11
CA MET A 235 -9.25 0.01 -16.27
C MET A 235 -10.01 -0.59 -15.08
N MET A 236 -10.82 0.22 -14.39
CA MET A 236 -11.66 -0.23 -13.27
C MET A 236 -12.60 -1.37 -13.70
N ALA A 237 -13.27 -1.24 -14.84
CA ALA A 237 -14.16 -2.27 -15.35
C ALA A 237 -13.43 -3.58 -15.68
N VAL A 238 -12.27 -3.48 -16.35
CA VAL A 238 -11.41 -4.63 -16.71
C VAL A 238 -10.93 -5.35 -15.44
N PHE A 239 -10.48 -4.61 -14.45
CA PHE A 239 -9.97 -5.21 -13.20
C PHE A 239 -11.11 -5.77 -12.34
N ALA A 240 -12.28 -5.14 -12.32
CA ALA A 240 -13.44 -5.70 -11.64
C ALA A 240 -13.93 -7.02 -12.28
N GLU A 241 -13.86 -7.14 -13.61
CA GLU A 241 -14.13 -8.40 -14.31
C GLU A 241 -13.08 -9.48 -13.98
N ALA A 242 -11.80 -9.10 -14.00
CA ALA A 242 -10.68 -10.04 -13.83
C ALA A 242 -10.51 -10.50 -12.37
N PHE A 243 -10.65 -9.58 -11.41
CA PHE A 243 -10.26 -9.77 -10.01
C PHE A 243 -11.47 -9.82 -9.05
N GLY A 244 -12.66 -9.51 -9.53
CA GLY A 244 -13.86 -9.36 -8.71
C GLY A 244 -14.17 -7.89 -8.38
N PRO A 245 -15.30 -7.61 -7.72
CA PRO A 245 -15.75 -6.25 -7.43
C PRO A 245 -14.66 -5.41 -6.77
N TYR A 246 -14.63 -4.11 -7.08
CA TYR A 246 -13.73 -3.17 -6.40
C TYR A 246 -13.94 -3.23 -4.87
N PRO A 247 -12.89 -3.41 -4.07
CA PRO A 247 -13.05 -3.81 -2.67
C PRO A 247 -13.39 -2.66 -1.70
N LEU A 248 -13.39 -1.41 -2.17
CA LEU A 248 -13.63 -0.24 -1.35
C LEU A 248 -14.84 0.54 -1.86
N SER A 249 -15.29 1.57 -1.11
CA SER A 249 -16.45 2.37 -1.49
C SER A 249 -16.14 3.43 -2.56
N SER A 250 -14.89 3.89 -2.65
CA SER A 250 -14.46 4.92 -3.60
C SER A 250 -12.98 4.80 -3.90
N TYR A 251 -12.55 5.35 -5.04
CA TYR A 251 -11.15 5.46 -5.42
C TYR A 251 -10.77 6.92 -5.70
N ARG A 252 -9.64 7.35 -5.18
CA ARG A 252 -9.10 8.70 -5.42
C ARG A 252 -7.79 8.66 -6.14
N LEU A 253 -7.55 9.68 -6.95
CA LEU A 253 -6.21 9.97 -7.45
C LEU A 253 -5.82 11.36 -6.98
N VAL A 254 -4.59 11.45 -6.50
CA VAL A 254 -3.96 12.73 -6.16
C VAL A 254 -2.76 12.89 -7.07
N VAL A 255 -2.68 14.04 -7.75
CA VAL A 255 -1.50 14.45 -8.52
C VAL A 255 -0.88 15.62 -7.79
N THR A 256 0.37 15.52 -7.40
CA THR A 256 1.12 16.59 -6.73
C THR A 256 1.61 17.64 -7.75
N ALA A 257 1.96 18.83 -7.29
CA ALA A 257 2.65 19.81 -8.11
C ALA A 257 4.12 19.44 -8.31
N ASP A 258 4.67 18.74 -7.37
CA ASP A 258 6.05 18.28 -7.33
C ASP A 258 6.22 16.96 -8.10
N ASP A 259 7.43 16.72 -8.56
CA ASP A 259 7.82 15.42 -9.09
C ASP A 259 7.97 14.42 -7.93
N LEU A 260 7.52 13.21 -8.13
CA LEU A 260 7.73 12.10 -7.20
C LEU A 260 8.63 11.06 -7.83
N GLU A 261 9.44 10.41 -7.00
CA GLU A 261 10.33 9.33 -7.43
C GLU A 261 9.53 8.15 -8.02
N ILE A 262 8.46 7.76 -7.34
CA ILE A 262 7.52 6.70 -7.74
C ILE A 262 6.09 7.12 -7.39
N PRO A 263 5.06 6.56 -8.06
CA PRO A 263 3.68 6.62 -7.56
C PRO A 263 3.52 5.88 -6.24
N LEU A 264 2.36 6.04 -5.59
CA LEU A 264 2.06 5.43 -4.29
C LEU A 264 0.66 4.79 -4.31
N GLU A 265 0.59 3.58 -3.78
CA GLU A 265 -0.62 2.76 -3.68
C GLU A 265 -1.32 2.87 -2.32
N ALA A 266 -1.65 4.05 -1.85
CA ALA A 266 -2.38 4.16 -0.58
C ALA A 266 -3.76 3.49 -0.63
N GLN A 267 -4.30 3.09 0.52
CA GLN A 267 -5.61 2.43 0.57
C GLN A 267 -6.71 3.34 0.01
N GLY A 268 -7.34 2.93 -1.08
CA GLY A 268 -8.38 3.71 -1.77
C GLY A 268 -7.85 4.96 -2.49
N MET A 269 -6.54 5.05 -2.73
CA MET A 269 -5.94 6.25 -3.32
C MET A 269 -4.64 5.91 -4.08
N GLY A 270 -4.54 6.34 -5.34
CA GLY A 270 -3.27 6.43 -6.06
C GLY A 270 -2.71 7.85 -5.96
N VAL A 271 -1.40 7.99 -5.70
CA VAL A 271 -0.73 9.31 -5.64
C VAL A 271 0.37 9.35 -6.68
N PHE A 272 0.37 10.39 -7.50
CA PHE A 272 1.27 10.58 -8.63
C PHE A 272 1.96 11.94 -8.54
N GLY A 273 3.23 12.01 -8.95
CA GLY A 273 3.91 13.27 -9.16
C GLY A 273 3.53 13.94 -10.49
N ALA A 274 3.80 15.23 -10.64
CA ALA A 274 3.61 15.95 -11.91
C ALA A 274 4.35 15.30 -13.08
N ASN A 275 5.51 14.67 -12.81
CA ASN A 275 6.31 13.93 -13.79
C ASN A 275 5.67 12.63 -14.27
N HIS A 276 4.68 12.09 -13.56
CA HIS A 276 3.96 10.89 -13.97
C HIS A 276 2.75 11.20 -14.90
N ILE A 277 2.44 12.48 -15.11
CA ILE A 277 1.27 12.94 -15.86
C ILE A 277 1.74 13.87 -16.97
N ASP A 278 1.95 13.33 -18.17
CA ASP A 278 2.49 14.08 -19.31
C ASP A 278 1.43 14.55 -20.33
N GLY A 279 0.20 14.08 -20.19
CA GLY A 279 -0.92 14.36 -21.10
C GLY A 279 -0.89 13.55 -22.38
N ARG A 280 -0.08 12.49 -22.46
CA ARG A 280 0.09 11.60 -23.62
C ARG A 280 -0.12 10.13 -23.30
N GLY A 281 -0.36 9.80 -22.02
CA GLY A 281 -0.51 8.43 -21.55
C GLY A 281 0.79 7.63 -21.54
N SER A 282 1.96 8.26 -21.57
CA SER A 282 3.25 7.52 -21.65
C SER A 282 3.48 6.61 -20.45
N LEU A 283 2.87 6.92 -19.29
CA LEU A 283 2.99 6.17 -18.06
C LEU A 283 1.66 5.52 -17.62
N GLU A 284 0.73 5.28 -18.56
CA GLU A 284 -0.57 4.66 -18.33
C GLU A 284 -0.47 3.33 -17.55
N ARG A 285 0.60 2.56 -17.80
CA ARG A 285 0.84 1.31 -17.07
C ARG A 285 0.97 1.52 -15.55
N LEU A 286 1.56 2.65 -15.09
CA LEU A 286 1.67 2.95 -13.66
C LEU A 286 0.30 3.22 -13.04
N ILE A 287 -0.60 3.88 -13.79
CA ILE A 287 -1.98 4.10 -13.35
C ILE A 287 -2.69 2.76 -13.15
N ALA A 288 -2.49 1.81 -14.08
CA ALA A 288 -3.02 0.45 -13.96
C ALA A 288 -2.40 -0.31 -12.77
N HIS A 289 -1.11 -0.15 -12.53
CA HIS A 289 -0.38 -0.74 -11.40
C HIS A 289 -0.96 -0.28 -10.05
N GLU A 290 -1.03 1.04 -9.82
CA GLU A 290 -1.54 1.62 -8.58
C GLU A 290 -3.03 1.32 -8.34
N LEU A 291 -3.82 1.22 -9.43
CA LEU A 291 -5.20 0.77 -9.32
C LEU A 291 -5.30 -0.70 -8.91
N ALA A 292 -4.47 -1.57 -9.48
CA ALA A 292 -4.49 -3.01 -9.18
C ALA A 292 -4.11 -3.31 -7.72
N HIS A 293 -3.26 -2.50 -7.13
CA HIS A 293 -2.93 -2.62 -5.71
C HIS A 293 -4.15 -2.54 -4.80
N GLN A 294 -5.24 -1.93 -5.22
CA GLN A 294 -6.44 -1.85 -4.40
C GLN A 294 -7.03 -3.24 -4.09
N TRP A 295 -6.87 -4.21 -4.99
CA TRP A 295 -7.17 -5.63 -4.76
C TRP A 295 -5.98 -6.35 -4.12
N PHE A 296 -4.75 -6.16 -4.66
CA PHE A 296 -3.53 -6.89 -4.30
C PHE A 296 -2.55 -5.97 -3.56
N GLY A 297 -2.35 -6.19 -2.27
CA GLY A 297 -1.57 -5.33 -1.38
C GLY A 297 -2.45 -4.57 -0.41
N ASN A 298 -3.55 -3.96 -0.89
CA ASN A 298 -4.43 -3.14 -0.07
C ASN A 298 -5.57 -3.96 0.55
N SER A 299 -6.50 -4.49 -0.25
CA SER A 299 -7.57 -5.36 0.27
C SER A 299 -6.97 -6.66 0.78
N VAL A 300 -6.31 -7.44 -0.09
CA VAL A 300 -5.53 -8.60 0.31
C VAL A 300 -4.10 -8.14 0.57
N GLY A 301 -3.73 -7.95 1.83
CA GLY A 301 -2.37 -7.54 2.20
C GLY A 301 -1.50 -8.72 2.57
N VAL A 302 -0.20 -8.48 2.77
CA VAL A 302 0.74 -9.49 3.24
C VAL A 302 0.78 -9.54 4.76
N GLU A 303 0.95 -10.74 5.33
CA GLU A 303 1.20 -10.88 6.76
C GLU A 303 2.65 -10.50 7.11
N ARG A 304 3.60 -10.73 6.21
CA ARG A 304 5.03 -10.43 6.36
C ARG A 304 5.60 -9.91 5.06
N TRP A 305 6.58 -9.04 5.15
CA TRP A 305 7.22 -8.42 3.99
C TRP A 305 7.92 -9.40 3.04
N ARG A 306 8.31 -10.57 3.51
CA ARG A 306 8.87 -11.61 2.64
C ARG A 306 7.91 -12.05 1.53
N ASP A 307 6.60 -11.92 1.76
CA ASP A 307 5.55 -12.28 0.81
C ASP A 307 5.19 -11.13 -0.16
N ILE A 308 6.04 -10.08 -0.28
CA ILE A 308 5.77 -8.84 -1.04
C ILE A 308 5.43 -9.09 -2.52
N TRP A 309 5.89 -10.19 -3.12
CA TRP A 309 5.54 -10.53 -4.48
C TRP A 309 4.03 -10.70 -4.70
N LEU A 310 3.26 -11.00 -3.63
CA LEU A 310 1.80 -11.06 -3.66
C LEU A 310 1.15 -9.69 -3.90
N ASN A 311 1.87 -8.61 -3.60
CA ASN A 311 1.45 -7.25 -3.95
C ASN A 311 1.99 -6.92 -5.35
N GLU A 312 3.30 -6.89 -5.50
CA GLU A 312 4.01 -6.31 -6.64
C GLU A 312 3.91 -7.17 -7.91
N GLY A 313 4.01 -8.48 -7.75
CA GLY A 313 3.87 -9.41 -8.89
C GLY A 313 2.46 -9.38 -9.48
N PHE A 314 1.43 -9.25 -8.63
CA PHE A 314 0.05 -9.15 -9.09
C PHE A 314 -0.24 -7.80 -9.74
N ALA A 315 0.22 -6.70 -9.16
CA ALA A 315 0.07 -5.37 -9.74
C ALA A 315 0.80 -5.27 -11.10
N CYS A 316 2.02 -5.78 -11.18
CA CYS A 316 2.76 -5.86 -12.43
C CYS A 316 2.04 -6.73 -13.48
N TYR A 317 1.45 -7.86 -13.08
CA TYR A 317 0.68 -8.69 -14.02
C TYR A 317 -0.62 -8.01 -14.47
N ALA A 318 -1.23 -7.19 -13.62
CA ALA A 318 -2.39 -6.38 -13.98
C ALA A 318 -2.07 -5.35 -15.09
N GLU A 319 -0.85 -4.78 -15.11
CA GLU A 319 -0.37 -3.95 -16.24
C GLU A 319 -0.46 -4.72 -17.57
N TRP A 320 -0.08 -6.02 -17.57
CA TRP A 320 -0.11 -6.85 -18.77
C TRP A 320 -1.55 -7.23 -19.18
N ILE A 321 -2.43 -7.49 -18.21
CA ILE A 321 -3.85 -7.70 -18.47
C ILE A 321 -4.47 -6.44 -19.06
N TRP A 322 -4.15 -5.26 -18.51
CA TRP A 322 -4.61 -3.98 -19.06
C TRP A 322 -4.14 -3.77 -20.49
N SER A 323 -2.83 -3.95 -20.76
CA SER A 323 -2.30 -3.86 -22.12
C SER A 323 -3.05 -4.76 -23.11
N GLU A 324 -3.30 -6.02 -22.74
CA GLU A 324 -4.03 -6.99 -23.57
C GLU A 324 -5.48 -6.52 -23.82
N ARG A 325 -6.17 -6.01 -22.79
CA ARG A 325 -7.58 -5.62 -22.87
C ARG A 325 -7.81 -4.24 -23.48
N SER A 326 -6.81 -3.37 -23.48
CA SER A 326 -6.87 -2.04 -24.11
C SER A 326 -6.43 -2.04 -25.57
N GLY A 327 -6.08 -3.20 -26.15
CA GLY A 327 -5.65 -3.33 -27.55
C GLY A 327 -4.15 -3.15 -27.77
N GLY A 328 -3.35 -3.16 -26.71
CA GLY A 328 -1.90 -3.19 -26.73
C GLY A 328 -1.34 -4.60 -26.94
N HIS A 329 -0.10 -4.83 -26.50
CA HIS A 329 0.50 -6.15 -26.55
C HIS A 329 -0.22 -7.14 -25.63
N SER A 330 -0.37 -8.39 -26.07
CA SER A 330 -0.93 -9.46 -25.23
C SER A 330 -0.08 -9.70 -24.00
N ALA A 331 -0.70 -10.21 -22.93
CA ALA A 331 0.03 -10.60 -21.71
C ALA A 331 1.12 -11.65 -22.02
N HIS A 332 0.90 -12.51 -23.02
CA HIS A 332 1.92 -13.49 -23.44
C HIS A 332 3.12 -12.83 -24.13
N ALA A 333 2.91 -11.84 -25.01
CA ALA A 333 3.99 -11.08 -25.63
C ALA A 333 4.83 -10.32 -24.60
N LYS A 334 4.16 -9.68 -23.62
CA LYS A 334 4.82 -9.04 -22.48
C LYS A 334 5.63 -10.04 -21.65
N ALA A 335 5.06 -11.20 -21.35
CA ALA A 335 5.75 -12.26 -20.61
C ALA A 335 7.00 -12.76 -21.32
N LEU A 336 6.96 -12.98 -22.65
CA LEU A 336 8.13 -13.38 -23.44
C LEU A 336 9.25 -12.33 -23.38
N GLY A 337 8.91 -11.04 -23.53
CA GLY A 337 9.88 -9.94 -23.45
C GLY A 337 10.53 -9.85 -22.07
N HIS A 338 9.73 -9.85 -21.00
CA HIS A 338 10.24 -9.78 -19.63
C HIS A 338 11.00 -11.05 -19.22
N TRP A 339 10.58 -12.22 -19.69
CA TRP A 339 11.33 -13.46 -19.45
C TRP A 339 12.73 -13.38 -20.06
N ALA A 340 12.84 -12.92 -21.32
CA ALA A 340 14.12 -12.78 -22.00
C ALA A 340 15.05 -11.77 -21.29
N ALA A 341 14.49 -10.64 -20.80
CA ALA A 341 15.23 -9.65 -20.04
C ALA A 341 15.73 -10.22 -18.70
N LEU A 342 14.84 -10.85 -17.92
CA LEU A 342 15.21 -11.44 -16.63
C LEU A 342 16.19 -12.63 -16.76
N ALA A 343 16.13 -13.38 -17.86
CA ALA A 343 17.08 -14.48 -18.10
C ALA A 343 18.54 -13.98 -18.30
N ALA A 344 18.70 -12.70 -18.62
CA ALA A 344 20.02 -12.07 -18.75
C ALA A 344 20.53 -11.46 -17.41
N GLU A 345 19.67 -11.37 -16.39
CA GLU A 345 19.99 -10.86 -15.07
C GLU A 345 20.57 -11.96 -14.15
N PRO A 346 21.24 -11.61 -13.03
CA PRO A 346 21.69 -12.58 -12.05
C PRO A 346 20.56 -13.46 -11.53
N GLN A 347 20.76 -14.77 -11.50
CA GLN A 347 19.81 -15.78 -11.04
C GLN A 347 20.07 -16.12 -9.56
N ASP A 348 20.00 -15.15 -8.68
CA ASP A 348 20.34 -15.25 -7.26
C ASP A 348 19.18 -14.86 -6.30
N LEU A 349 18.00 -14.55 -6.85
CA LEU A 349 16.83 -14.14 -6.08
C LEU A 349 15.86 -15.32 -5.90
N VAL A 350 15.44 -15.56 -4.64
CA VAL A 350 14.35 -16.48 -4.28
C VAL A 350 13.08 -15.64 -4.09
N LEU A 351 12.05 -15.88 -4.92
CA LEU A 351 10.87 -15.01 -4.94
C LEU A 351 10.03 -15.11 -3.66
N SER A 352 9.96 -16.27 -3.02
CA SER A 352 9.23 -16.46 -1.74
C SER A 352 9.95 -15.87 -0.53
N ASP A 353 11.22 -15.48 -0.70
CA ASP A 353 12.05 -14.87 0.35
C ASP A 353 13.20 -14.07 -0.26
N PRO A 354 12.91 -12.91 -0.91
CA PRO A 354 13.94 -12.14 -1.60
C PRO A 354 14.98 -11.51 -0.65
N GLY A 355 14.70 -11.51 0.64
CA GLY A 355 15.49 -10.82 1.64
C GLY A 355 15.15 -9.32 1.72
N PRO A 356 15.46 -8.70 2.87
CA PRO A 356 15.09 -7.30 3.12
C PRO A 356 15.77 -6.30 2.18
N GLU A 357 16.90 -6.64 1.59
CA GLU A 357 17.63 -5.77 0.65
C GLU A 357 16.98 -5.77 -0.74
N LEU A 358 16.41 -6.90 -1.15
CA LEU A 358 15.89 -7.11 -2.50
C LEU A 358 14.35 -7.14 -2.55
N MET A 359 13.64 -6.83 -1.45
CA MET A 359 12.18 -6.97 -1.46
C MET A 359 11.47 -6.02 -2.45
N PHE A 360 12.11 -4.93 -2.85
CA PHE A 360 11.64 -4.01 -3.89
C PHE A 360 12.54 -4.02 -5.15
N ASP A 361 13.32 -5.09 -5.36
CA ASP A 361 14.06 -5.29 -6.60
C ASP A 361 13.07 -5.56 -7.75
N ASP A 362 13.32 -5.00 -8.94
CA ASP A 362 12.42 -5.14 -10.09
C ASP A 362 12.18 -6.62 -10.48
N ARG A 363 13.14 -7.50 -10.18
CA ARG A 363 12.99 -8.93 -10.38
C ARG A 363 11.87 -9.56 -9.55
N VAL A 364 11.53 -9.00 -8.37
CA VAL A 364 10.38 -9.46 -7.57
C VAL A 364 9.08 -9.18 -8.31
N TYR A 365 8.95 -8.00 -8.89
CA TYR A 365 7.81 -7.56 -9.70
C TYR A 365 7.65 -8.43 -10.96
N LYS A 366 8.70 -8.49 -11.78
CA LYS A 366 8.65 -9.15 -13.08
C LYS A 366 8.58 -10.67 -12.97
N ARG A 367 9.35 -11.28 -12.05
CA ARG A 367 9.29 -12.73 -11.82
C ARG A 367 7.94 -13.13 -11.20
N GLY A 368 7.38 -12.31 -10.31
CA GLY A 368 6.03 -12.50 -9.76
C GLY A 368 4.97 -12.47 -10.88
N ALA A 369 5.03 -11.49 -11.76
CA ALA A 369 4.14 -11.41 -12.92
C ALA A 369 4.32 -12.60 -13.88
N LEU A 370 5.56 -13.04 -14.13
CA LEU A 370 5.85 -14.23 -14.94
C LEU A 370 5.30 -15.52 -14.32
N LEU A 371 5.40 -15.69 -13.00
CA LEU A 371 4.78 -16.80 -12.27
C LEU A 371 3.27 -16.84 -12.52
N LEU A 372 2.60 -15.69 -12.40
CA LEU A 372 1.16 -15.61 -12.64
C LEU A 372 0.80 -15.93 -14.09
N HIS A 373 1.58 -15.43 -15.04
CA HIS A 373 1.39 -15.79 -16.46
C HIS A 373 1.63 -17.27 -16.73
N ALA A 374 2.69 -17.84 -16.16
CA ALA A 374 2.97 -19.27 -16.25
C ALA A 374 1.85 -20.13 -15.62
N LEU A 375 1.28 -19.66 -14.49
CA LEU A 375 0.10 -20.30 -13.88
C LEU A 375 -1.10 -20.24 -14.83
N ARG A 376 -1.37 -19.07 -15.46
CA ARG A 376 -2.44 -18.91 -16.46
C ARG A 376 -2.29 -19.89 -17.62
N LEU A 377 -1.07 -20.03 -18.17
CA LEU A 377 -0.79 -21.01 -19.22
C LEU A 377 -0.97 -22.47 -18.76
N THR A 378 -0.66 -22.74 -17.47
CA THR A 378 -0.72 -24.10 -16.90
C THR A 378 -2.16 -24.55 -16.62
N VAL A 379 -3.04 -23.65 -16.13
CA VAL A 379 -4.39 -24.00 -15.68
C VAL A 379 -5.48 -23.53 -16.66
N GLY A 380 -5.14 -22.70 -17.64
CA GLY A 380 -6.06 -22.07 -18.58
C GLY A 380 -6.75 -20.83 -18.02
N ASP A 381 -7.25 -19.96 -18.92
CA ASP A 381 -7.81 -18.64 -18.59
C ASP A 381 -8.98 -18.73 -17.59
N GLU A 382 -9.95 -19.57 -17.83
CA GLU A 382 -11.14 -19.70 -16.98
C GLU A 382 -10.75 -20.02 -15.52
N THR A 383 -9.89 -21.02 -15.34
CA THR A 383 -9.43 -21.44 -14.01
C THR A 383 -8.56 -20.36 -13.37
N PHE A 384 -7.67 -19.73 -14.14
CA PHE A 384 -6.80 -18.68 -13.66
C PHE A 384 -7.57 -17.47 -13.12
N PHE A 385 -8.51 -16.93 -13.90
CA PHE A 385 -9.30 -15.78 -13.44
C PHE A 385 -10.26 -16.15 -12.30
N ARG A 386 -10.68 -17.42 -12.20
CA ARG A 386 -11.39 -17.91 -11.02
C ARG A 386 -10.48 -17.93 -9.79
N ILE A 387 -9.22 -18.33 -9.90
CA ILE A 387 -8.23 -18.25 -8.81
C ILE A 387 -8.10 -16.81 -8.34
N LEU A 388 -7.95 -15.84 -9.24
CA LEU A 388 -7.80 -14.43 -8.86
C LEU A 388 -9.03 -13.90 -8.12
N ARG A 389 -10.23 -14.16 -8.62
CA ARG A 389 -11.48 -13.73 -7.97
C ARG A 389 -11.69 -14.39 -6.59
N GLU A 390 -11.40 -15.68 -6.48
CA GLU A 390 -11.47 -16.36 -5.18
C GLU A 390 -10.43 -15.86 -4.19
N TRP A 391 -9.23 -15.54 -4.66
CA TRP A 391 -8.18 -14.94 -3.84
C TRP A 391 -8.62 -13.62 -3.23
N THR A 392 -9.09 -12.70 -4.05
CA THR A 392 -9.54 -11.38 -3.60
C THR A 392 -10.78 -11.43 -2.74
N SER A 393 -11.69 -12.38 -3.00
CA SER A 393 -12.91 -12.59 -2.21
C SER A 393 -12.61 -13.24 -0.85
N ARG A 394 -11.82 -14.34 -0.83
CA ARG A 394 -11.57 -15.13 0.37
C ARG A 394 -10.72 -14.38 1.39
N PHE A 395 -9.80 -13.55 0.93
CA PHE A 395 -8.90 -12.76 1.77
C PHE A 395 -9.25 -11.26 1.79
N ALA A 396 -10.48 -10.89 1.43
CA ALA A 396 -10.93 -9.50 1.44
C ALA A 396 -10.68 -8.82 2.79
N ALA A 397 -10.02 -7.66 2.76
CA ALA A 397 -9.64 -6.86 3.93
C ALA A 397 -8.79 -7.60 4.98
N ALA A 398 -8.20 -8.73 4.62
CA ALA A 398 -7.35 -9.56 5.48
C ALA A 398 -5.88 -9.54 5.02
N THR A 399 -5.07 -10.36 5.66
CA THR A 399 -3.69 -10.64 5.23
C THR A 399 -3.57 -12.10 4.82
N ALA A 400 -2.65 -12.38 3.92
CA ALA A 400 -2.39 -13.71 3.42
C ALA A 400 -0.88 -13.93 3.19
N THR A 401 -0.51 -15.19 2.99
CA THR A 401 0.87 -15.62 2.77
C THR A 401 1.00 -16.31 1.41
N THR A 402 2.23 -16.47 0.95
CA THR A 402 2.56 -17.30 -0.23
C THR A 402 1.99 -18.72 -0.10
N ALA A 403 2.00 -19.30 1.12
CA ALA A 403 1.44 -20.64 1.35
C ALA A 403 -0.09 -20.66 1.11
N ASP A 404 -0.82 -19.63 1.54
CA ASP A 404 -2.27 -19.53 1.31
C ASP A 404 -2.59 -19.45 -0.19
N PHE A 405 -1.80 -18.70 -0.97
CA PHE A 405 -1.98 -18.62 -2.43
C PHE A 405 -1.73 -19.97 -3.11
N ARG A 406 -0.66 -20.67 -2.73
CA ARG A 406 -0.34 -22.02 -3.25
C ARG A 406 -1.48 -23.00 -3.02
N LEU A 407 -2.03 -23.01 -1.79
CA LEU A 407 -3.15 -23.88 -1.42
C LEU A 407 -4.43 -23.55 -2.20
N LEU A 408 -4.80 -22.28 -2.25
CA LEU A 408 -5.99 -21.82 -2.98
C LEU A 408 -5.89 -22.14 -4.47
N ALA A 409 -4.73 -21.88 -5.09
CA ALA A 409 -4.54 -22.14 -6.51
C ALA A 409 -4.66 -23.64 -6.85
N ALA A 410 -4.07 -24.52 -6.01
CA ALA A 410 -4.18 -25.97 -6.18
C ALA A 410 -5.60 -26.48 -5.97
N GLU A 411 -6.31 -25.96 -4.94
CA GLU A 411 -7.73 -26.26 -4.66
C GLU A 411 -8.61 -25.96 -5.86
N ILE A 412 -8.51 -24.74 -6.42
CA ILE A 412 -9.37 -24.29 -7.52
C ILE A 412 -9.00 -24.95 -8.84
N ALA A 413 -7.69 -25.19 -9.08
CA ALA A 413 -7.24 -25.91 -10.26
C ALA A 413 -7.60 -27.41 -10.23
N GLY A 414 -7.97 -27.96 -9.08
CA GLY A 414 -8.28 -29.39 -8.90
C GLY A 414 -7.09 -30.29 -9.20
N ARG A 415 -5.85 -29.79 -9.07
CA ARG A 415 -4.61 -30.51 -9.38
C ARG A 415 -3.46 -30.06 -8.49
N ARG A 416 -2.46 -30.92 -8.38
CA ARG A 416 -1.24 -30.61 -7.66
C ARG A 416 -0.41 -29.57 -8.42
N LEU A 417 0.04 -28.53 -7.72
CA LEU A 417 0.86 -27.44 -8.26
C LEU A 417 2.16 -27.23 -7.46
N GLU A 418 2.50 -28.15 -6.55
CA GLU A 418 3.68 -27.99 -5.67
C GLU A 418 4.96 -27.83 -6.47
N ALA A 419 5.26 -28.75 -7.41
CA ALA A 419 6.48 -28.67 -8.23
C ALA A 419 6.53 -27.40 -9.11
N PHE A 420 5.35 -26.89 -9.55
CA PHE A 420 5.26 -25.64 -10.28
C PHE A 420 5.68 -24.48 -9.36
N PHE A 421 5.08 -24.36 -8.17
CA PHE A 421 5.41 -23.29 -7.25
C PHE A 421 6.82 -23.37 -6.69
N ASP A 422 7.32 -24.57 -6.40
CA ASP A 422 8.71 -24.76 -5.94
C ASP A 422 9.72 -24.24 -6.96
N ALA A 423 9.48 -24.47 -8.25
CA ALA A 423 10.35 -23.96 -9.32
C ALA A 423 10.30 -22.43 -9.45
N TRP A 424 9.12 -21.81 -9.35
CA TRP A 424 8.96 -20.37 -9.55
C TRP A 424 9.28 -19.54 -8.31
N LEU A 425 8.93 -20.05 -7.12
CA LEU A 425 9.02 -19.33 -5.86
C LEU A 425 10.30 -19.62 -5.08
N ASP A 426 10.68 -20.89 -4.98
CA ASP A 426 11.69 -21.33 -4.02
C ASP A 426 13.06 -21.62 -4.67
N ALA A 427 13.13 -21.74 -5.99
CA ALA A 427 14.38 -21.85 -6.72
C ALA A 427 14.89 -20.47 -7.19
N THR A 428 16.20 -20.30 -7.31
CA THR A 428 16.81 -19.09 -7.87
C THR A 428 16.72 -19.04 -9.39
N ALA A 429 16.91 -20.19 -10.07
CA ALA A 429 16.85 -20.27 -11.53
C ALA A 429 15.47 -19.87 -12.06
N LEU A 430 15.43 -19.02 -13.09
CA LEU A 430 14.20 -18.63 -13.77
C LEU A 430 13.65 -19.81 -14.60
N PRO A 431 12.45 -20.35 -14.29
CA PRO A 431 11.87 -21.43 -15.07
C PRO A 431 11.50 -20.97 -16.49
N ARG A 432 11.44 -21.90 -17.44
CA ARG A 432 10.85 -21.63 -18.75
C ARG A 432 9.35 -21.44 -18.63
N LEU A 433 8.80 -20.53 -19.46
CA LEU A 433 7.36 -20.42 -19.59
C LEU A 433 6.78 -21.71 -20.16
N PRO A 434 5.63 -22.20 -19.66
CA PRO A 434 4.90 -23.28 -20.28
C PRO A 434 4.53 -22.94 -21.72
N GLU A 435 4.42 -23.96 -22.57
CA GLU A 435 3.90 -23.76 -23.92
C GLU A 435 2.44 -23.30 -23.87
N PRO A 436 2.07 -22.28 -24.68
CA PRO A 436 0.69 -21.84 -24.72
C PRO A 436 -0.22 -22.94 -25.27
N PRO A 437 -1.48 -23.03 -24.83
CA PRO A 437 -2.46 -23.95 -25.39
C PRO A 437 -2.57 -23.81 -26.91
N ALA A 438 -2.86 -24.91 -27.60
CA ALA A 438 -3.05 -24.90 -29.05
C ALA A 438 -4.14 -23.87 -29.44
N GLY A 439 -3.78 -22.93 -30.32
CA GLY A 439 -4.67 -21.85 -30.76
C GLY A 439 -4.20 -20.43 -30.38
N ILE A 440 -3.26 -20.28 -29.47
CA ILE A 440 -2.53 -19.02 -29.29
C ILE A 440 -1.48 -18.98 -30.39
N ALA A 441 -1.65 -18.07 -31.38
CA ALA A 441 -0.66 -17.87 -32.45
C ALA A 441 0.71 -17.56 -31.85
N ALA A 442 1.78 -17.98 -32.54
CA ALA A 442 3.13 -17.54 -32.21
C ALA A 442 3.17 -16.00 -32.22
N VAL A 443 3.42 -15.40 -31.05
CA VAL A 443 3.44 -13.96 -30.85
C VAL A 443 4.91 -13.55 -30.69
N GLU A 444 5.30 -12.48 -31.38
CA GLU A 444 6.62 -11.89 -31.17
C GLU A 444 6.70 -11.29 -29.74
N PRO A 445 7.87 -11.40 -29.07
CA PRO A 445 8.08 -10.75 -27.77
C PRO A 445 7.81 -9.25 -27.88
N ALA A 446 7.07 -8.69 -26.93
CA ALA A 446 6.92 -7.25 -26.83
C ALA A 446 8.26 -6.60 -26.49
N PRO A 447 8.62 -5.46 -27.10
CA PRO A 447 9.82 -4.76 -26.70
C PRO A 447 9.69 -4.33 -25.24
N VAL A 448 10.71 -4.59 -24.44
CA VAL A 448 10.85 -4.06 -23.09
C VAL A 448 11.35 -2.62 -23.23
N THR A 449 10.43 -1.72 -23.55
CA THR A 449 10.69 -0.26 -23.61
C THR A 449 10.61 0.39 -22.23
N GLU A 450 10.09 -0.34 -21.28
CA GLU A 450 10.00 0.06 -19.89
C GLU A 450 11.36 -0.19 -19.26
N ALA A 451 12.02 0.85 -18.77
CA ALA A 451 13.18 0.66 -17.91
C ALA A 451 12.82 -0.37 -16.83
N LEU A 452 13.64 -1.39 -16.67
CA LEU A 452 13.49 -2.37 -15.58
C LEU A 452 13.51 -1.65 -14.20
N ASN A 453 14.08 -0.44 -14.13
CA ASN A 453 14.13 0.42 -12.96
C ASN A 453 12.86 1.28 -12.82
N VAL A 454 11.81 0.72 -12.28
CA VAL A 454 10.71 1.49 -11.66
C VAL A 454 11.05 1.79 -10.20
N ASN A 455 12.15 1.25 -9.69
CA ASN A 455 12.58 1.46 -8.31
C ASN A 455 14.02 2.01 -8.26
N PRO A 456 14.21 3.36 -8.32
CA PRO A 456 15.52 3.97 -8.09
C PRO A 456 16.07 3.70 -6.67
N ARG A 457 15.26 3.11 -5.78
CA ARG A 457 15.66 2.75 -4.41
C ARG A 457 16.73 1.65 -4.32
N ALA A 458 16.95 0.87 -5.39
CA ALA A 458 17.98 -0.18 -5.41
C ALA A 458 19.37 0.28 -5.92
N GLY A 459 19.48 1.48 -6.50
CA GLY A 459 20.70 2.00 -7.15
C GLY A 459 21.52 3.03 -6.39
N GLY A 460 21.15 3.39 -5.18
CA GLY A 460 21.77 4.46 -4.41
C GLY A 460 22.78 4.01 -3.34
N ALA A 461 23.76 3.20 -3.70
CA ALA A 461 24.99 3.02 -2.91
C ALA A 461 26.16 3.59 -3.72
N GLY A 462 26.40 4.89 -3.58
CA GLY A 462 27.53 5.64 -4.06
C GLY A 462 27.93 6.69 -3.03
#